data_e1e8dfd8422491b54be723a404a8052f
#
_entry.id   e1e8dfd8422491b54be723a404a8052f
#
_cell.length_a   1.000
_cell.length_b   1.000
_cell.length_c   1.000
_cell.angle_alpha   90.00
_cell.angle_beta   90.00
_cell.angle_gamma   90.00
#
_symmetry.space_group_name_H-M   'P 1'
#
loop_
_entity.id
_entity.type
_entity.pdbx_description
1 polymer ?
#
loop_
_entity_poly.entity_id
_entity_poly.type
_entity_poly.pdbx_seq_one_letter_code
_entity_poly.pdbx_strand_id
1 'polypeptide(L)'
;MQRVKLVKKILIVSQAMEIGGAEKALLGLLEAIDKKIFQVDLFLLRHTGELLKYIPDNITILPEKKEYAMLGIPLKETLREKEYNIFWGRLKGNLRANKYVRKNYFKDAAAVNDEYSHKYTVNCMPMISDEEYDLAISFLAPHYFVSKKVIAKEKMAWIHTDYETVEIDVDSELGMWSEYDYIASISDKVTESFLKTFPSLHNKIILFENIMPVEYIRNLSDSENVIEEMPQDESMILLSIGRFCTAKNFDNVPDICSKILNAGIKIKWYLIGYGPDEELIRNRIKELQMEDYVCILGKKENPYPYIKCCDIY
;
A
#
# COMPACT_ATOMS: atom_id res chain seq x y z
N MET A 1 28.86 -34.03 -13.10
CA MET A 1 28.76 -33.07 -11.99
C MET A 1 27.56 -32.18 -12.24
N GLN A 2 26.44 -32.45 -11.55
CA GLN A 2 25.33 -31.52 -11.52
C GLN A 2 25.82 -30.24 -10.78
N ARG A 3 25.84 -29.10 -11.47
CA ARG A 3 26.02 -27.80 -10.80
C ARG A 3 24.86 -27.64 -9.80
N VAL A 4 25.17 -27.70 -8.54
CA VAL A 4 24.23 -27.27 -7.49
C VAL A 4 23.85 -25.84 -7.85
N LYS A 5 22.61 -25.62 -8.29
CA LYS A 5 22.11 -24.29 -8.61
C LYS A 5 22.06 -23.57 -7.26
N LEU A 6 22.94 -22.63 -7.04
CA LEU A 6 22.92 -21.82 -5.82
C LEU A 6 21.58 -21.07 -5.78
N VAL A 7 20.76 -21.37 -4.78
CA VAL A 7 19.50 -20.67 -4.56
C VAL A 7 19.86 -19.27 -4.07
N LYS A 8 19.37 -18.23 -4.74
CA LYS A 8 19.59 -16.85 -4.33
C LYS A 8 18.66 -16.49 -3.16
N LYS A 9 19.18 -15.76 -2.20
CA LYS A 9 18.45 -15.37 -1.00
C LYS A 9 17.98 -13.92 -1.08
N ILE A 10 16.66 -13.73 -0.96
CA ILE A 10 16.00 -12.41 -1.04
C ILE A 10 15.35 -12.08 0.30
N LEU A 11 15.58 -10.87 0.80
CA LEU A 11 14.79 -10.30 1.89
C LEU A 11 13.82 -9.26 1.32
N ILE A 12 12.54 -9.40 1.65
CA ILE A 12 11.53 -8.38 1.38
C ILE A 12 11.09 -7.76 2.71
N VAL A 13 11.05 -6.44 2.78
CA VAL A 13 10.64 -5.69 3.97
C VAL A 13 9.40 -4.86 3.64
N SER A 14 8.35 -5.00 4.46
CA SER A 14 7.12 -4.22 4.35
C SER A 14 6.59 -3.84 5.74
N GLN A 15 5.55 -3.01 5.79
CA GLN A 15 5.01 -2.53 7.08
C GLN A 15 4.16 -3.57 7.79
N ALA A 16 3.11 -4.06 7.12
CA ALA A 16 2.12 -5.02 7.59
C ALA A 16 1.39 -5.63 6.39
N MET A 17 0.41 -6.50 6.62
CA MET A 17 -0.39 -7.13 5.55
C MET A 17 -1.88 -6.74 5.66
N GLU A 18 -2.13 -5.44 5.78
CA GLU A 18 -3.48 -4.88 5.80
C GLU A 18 -4.16 -4.97 4.41
N ILE A 19 -5.47 -4.69 4.33
CA ILE A 19 -6.15 -4.64 3.03
C ILE A 19 -5.79 -3.33 2.30
N GLY A 20 -4.83 -3.41 1.40
CA GLY A 20 -4.36 -2.30 0.58
C GLY A 20 -3.90 -2.72 -0.81
N GLY A 21 -3.69 -1.76 -1.70
CA GLY A 21 -3.22 -2.03 -3.07
C GLY A 21 -1.76 -2.51 -3.10
N ALA A 22 -0.90 -1.89 -2.28
CA ALA A 22 0.51 -2.27 -2.18
C ALA A 22 0.67 -3.66 -1.56
N GLU A 23 -0.10 -3.98 -0.52
CA GLU A 23 -0.05 -5.28 0.15
C GLU A 23 -0.58 -6.40 -0.76
N LYS A 24 -1.60 -6.13 -1.57
CA LYS A 24 -2.06 -7.08 -2.62
C LYS A 24 -1.00 -7.28 -3.70
N ALA A 25 -0.31 -6.24 -4.11
CA ALA A 25 0.81 -6.34 -5.05
C ALA A 25 1.99 -7.11 -4.44
N LEU A 26 2.25 -6.93 -3.14
CA LEU A 26 3.23 -7.74 -2.42
C LEU A 26 2.83 -9.23 -2.43
N LEU A 27 1.57 -9.53 -2.13
CA LEU A 27 1.07 -10.91 -2.18
C LEU A 27 1.25 -11.52 -3.57
N GLY A 28 0.91 -10.77 -4.64
CA GLY A 28 1.12 -11.21 -6.02
C GLY A 28 2.59 -11.42 -6.36
N LEU A 29 3.49 -10.57 -5.87
CA LEU A 29 4.94 -10.77 -6.01
C LEU A 29 5.39 -12.06 -5.33
N LEU A 30 4.95 -12.30 -4.08
CA LEU A 30 5.31 -13.51 -3.31
C LEU A 30 4.80 -14.80 -3.96
N GLU A 31 3.61 -14.77 -4.59
CA GLU A 31 3.06 -15.90 -5.37
C GLU A 31 3.88 -16.16 -6.64
N ALA A 32 4.35 -15.09 -7.31
CA ALA A 32 5.03 -15.19 -8.60
C ALA A 32 6.51 -15.59 -8.51
N ILE A 33 7.16 -15.40 -7.38
CA ILE A 33 8.59 -15.73 -7.21
C ILE A 33 8.82 -17.24 -7.32
N ASP A 34 9.70 -17.63 -8.25
CA ASP A 34 10.08 -19.04 -8.44
C ASP A 34 10.92 -19.56 -7.25
N LYS A 35 10.27 -20.34 -6.38
CA LYS A 35 10.87 -21.00 -5.22
C LYS A 35 12.02 -21.99 -5.54
N LYS A 36 12.17 -22.40 -6.80
CA LYS A 36 13.30 -23.25 -7.22
C LYS A 36 14.58 -22.44 -7.42
N ILE A 37 14.46 -21.14 -7.58
CA ILE A 37 15.56 -20.23 -7.86
C ILE A 37 15.85 -19.34 -6.65
N PHE A 38 14.79 -18.93 -5.92
CA PHE A 38 14.87 -17.98 -4.84
C PHE A 38 14.36 -18.56 -3.52
N GLN A 39 15.09 -18.31 -2.46
CA GLN A 39 14.62 -18.40 -1.09
C GLN A 39 14.24 -16.99 -0.64
N VAL A 40 13.03 -16.82 -0.13
CA VAL A 40 12.50 -15.51 0.27
C VAL A 40 12.22 -15.48 1.75
N ASP A 41 12.85 -14.53 2.43
CA ASP A 41 12.52 -14.13 3.78
C ASP A 41 11.69 -12.83 3.72
N LEU A 42 10.60 -12.76 4.46
CA LEU A 42 9.73 -11.59 4.58
C LEU A 42 9.83 -11.04 6.00
N PHE A 43 10.22 -9.78 6.13
CA PHE A 43 10.15 -9.05 7.39
C PHE A 43 9.04 -8.02 7.35
N LEU A 44 8.09 -8.16 8.26
CA LEU A 44 7.03 -7.20 8.49
C LEU A 44 7.33 -6.42 9.77
N LEU A 45 7.18 -5.10 9.72
CA LEU A 45 7.36 -4.26 10.91
C LEU A 45 6.34 -4.62 11.99
N ARG A 46 5.14 -5.06 11.56
CA ARG A 46 4.08 -5.58 12.43
C ARG A 46 3.44 -6.80 11.80
N HIS A 47 3.25 -7.85 12.58
CA HIS A 47 2.54 -9.06 12.17
C HIS A 47 1.02 -8.87 12.31
N THR A 48 0.47 -7.89 11.57
CA THR A 48 -0.95 -7.55 11.55
C THR A 48 -1.48 -7.47 10.11
N GLY A 49 -2.79 -7.55 9.97
CA GLY A 49 -3.50 -7.39 8.72
C GLY A 49 -4.15 -8.67 8.20
N GLU A 50 -5.26 -8.50 7.50
CA GLU A 50 -6.12 -9.60 7.02
C GLU A 50 -5.44 -10.43 5.92
N LEU A 51 -4.45 -9.85 5.20
CA LEU A 51 -3.74 -10.55 4.13
C LEU A 51 -2.61 -11.46 4.66
N LEU A 52 -2.27 -11.39 5.95
CA LEU A 52 -1.18 -12.17 6.55
C LEU A 52 -1.39 -13.69 6.35
N LYS A 53 -2.62 -14.16 6.46
CA LYS A 53 -2.99 -15.59 6.32
C LYS A 53 -2.90 -16.12 4.88
N TYR A 54 -2.71 -15.24 3.90
CA TYR A 54 -2.61 -15.61 2.48
C TYR A 54 -1.17 -15.60 1.96
N ILE A 55 -0.20 -15.28 2.82
CA ILE A 55 1.22 -15.39 2.44
C ILE A 55 1.52 -16.85 2.10
N PRO A 56 2.16 -17.14 0.95
CA PRO A 56 2.48 -18.51 0.55
C PRO A 56 3.38 -19.23 1.57
N ASP A 57 3.11 -20.52 1.83
CA ASP A 57 3.82 -21.34 2.81
C ASP A 57 5.34 -21.46 2.58
N ASN A 58 5.79 -21.20 1.36
CA ASN A 58 7.21 -21.24 0.99
C ASN A 58 7.98 -19.96 1.32
N ILE A 59 7.32 -18.95 1.85
CA ILE A 59 7.92 -17.71 2.33
C ILE A 59 8.23 -17.83 3.80
N THR A 60 9.47 -17.52 4.19
CA THR A 60 9.85 -17.49 5.60
C THR A 60 9.52 -16.12 6.19
N ILE A 61 8.51 -16.06 7.06
CA ILE A 61 8.22 -14.82 7.79
C ILE A 61 9.20 -14.72 8.97
N LEU A 62 10.05 -13.68 8.95
CA LEU A 62 10.99 -13.42 10.05
C LEU A 62 10.23 -12.95 11.31
N PRO A 63 10.74 -13.25 12.52
CA PRO A 63 10.09 -12.82 13.76
C PRO A 63 9.89 -11.30 13.82
N GLU A 64 8.74 -10.86 14.30
CA GLU A 64 8.49 -9.46 14.61
C GLU A 64 9.49 -8.97 15.65
N LYS A 65 10.04 -7.78 15.42
CA LYS A 65 10.91 -7.12 16.39
C LYS A 65 10.17 -5.95 17.02
N LYS A 66 10.09 -5.95 18.34
CA LYS A 66 9.35 -4.97 19.11
C LYS A 66 9.68 -3.53 18.71
N GLU A 67 10.96 -3.25 18.49
CA GLU A 67 11.46 -1.93 18.12
C GLU A 67 10.81 -1.38 16.85
N TYR A 68 10.64 -2.24 15.84
CA TYR A 68 10.01 -1.87 14.57
C TYR A 68 8.50 -1.70 14.71
N ALA A 69 7.85 -2.55 15.51
CA ALA A 69 6.42 -2.43 15.79
C ALA A 69 6.06 -1.10 16.48
N MET A 70 7.00 -0.52 17.26
CA MET A 70 6.83 0.78 17.92
C MET A 70 6.66 1.96 16.96
N LEU A 71 7.00 1.82 15.68
CA LEU A 71 6.83 2.90 14.70
C LEU A 71 5.35 3.13 14.34
N GLY A 72 4.53 2.08 14.38
CA GLY A 72 3.12 2.12 14.03
C GLY A 72 2.16 2.47 15.17
N ILE A 73 2.65 2.73 16.38
CA ILE A 73 1.81 3.05 17.54
C ILE A 73 1.97 4.51 17.97
N PRO A 74 1.01 5.06 18.74
CA PRO A 74 1.11 6.43 19.29
C PRO A 74 2.38 6.63 20.11
N LEU A 75 3.00 7.81 20.02
CA LEU A 75 4.27 8.12 20.69
C LEU A 75 4.22 7.90 22.22
N LYS A 76 3.07 8.16 22.86
CA LYS A 76 2.88 7.92 24.31
C LYS A 76 2.98 6.43 24.66
N GLU A 77 2.57 5.55 23.77
CA GLU A 77 2.64 4.11 23.99
C GLU A 77 4.07 3.60 23.86
N THR A 78 4.88 4.15 22.96
CA THR A 78 6.32 3.85 22.88
C THR A 78 7.02 4.11 24.21
N LEU A 79 6.62 5.17 24.94
CA LEU A 79 7.14 5.46 26.27
C LEU A 79 6.67 4.43 27.33
N ARG A 80 5.41 3.99 27.27
CA ARG A 80 4.86 2.95 28.18
C ARG A 80 5.56 1.60 27.96
N GLU A 81 5.92 1.30 26.74
CA GLU A 81 6.66 0.09 26.35
C GLU A 81 8.14 0.14 26.72
N LYS A 82 8.60 1.23 27.33
CA LYS A 82 10.00 1.49 27.78
C LYS A 82 11.03 1.55 26.65
N GLU A 83 10.58 1.78 25.42
CA GLU A 83 11.47 1.96 24.26
C GLU A 83 11.94 3.43 24.15
N TYR A 84 12.72 3.85 25.14
CA TYR A 84 13.13 5.25 25.31
C TYR A 84 13.91 5.81 24.14
N ASN A 85 14.82 5.02 23.56
CA ASN A 85 15.63 5.47 22.42
C ASN A 85 14.76 5.75 21.19
N ILE A 86 13.78 4.88 20.92
CA ILE A 86 12.83 5.04 19.83
C ILE A 86 11.91 6.22 20.11
N PHE A 87 11.42 6.37 21.34
CA PHE A 87 10.64 7.52 21.76
C PHE A 87 11.37 8.85 21.48
N TRP A 88 12.62 8.98 21.90
CA TRP A 88 13.39 10.20 21.67
C TRP A 88 13.72 10.42 20.19
N GLY A 89 14.00 9.34 19.44
CA GLY A 89 14.19 9.40 17.99
C GLY A 89 12.95 9.93 17.28
N ARG A 90 11.78 9.35 17.54
CA ARG A 90 10.49 9.79 16.99
C ARG A 90 10.12 11.22 17.40
N LEU A 91 10.31 11.56 18.67
CA LEU A 91 10.06 12.93 19.15
C LEU A 91 10.93 13.95 18.42
N LYS A 92 12.24 13.65 18.29
CA LYS A 92 13.17 14.51 17.53
C LYS A 92 12.75 14.61 16.06
N GLY A 93 12.37 13.49 15.45
CA GLY A 93 11.84 13.45 14.08
C GLY A 93 10.64 14.38 13.93
N ASN A 94 9.62 14.22 14.76
CA ASN A 94 8.41 15.04 14.73
C ASN A 94 8.69 16.54 14.91
N LEU A 95 9.60 16.90 15.85
CA LEU A 95 9.96 18.31 16.06
C LEU A 95 10.66 18.90 14.83
N ARG A 96 11.53 18.13 14.18
CA ARG A 96 12.25 18.55 12.97
C ARG A 96 11.30 18.64 11.78
N ALA A 97 10.44 17.64 11.59
CA ALA A 97 9.40 17.63 10.56
C ALA A 97 8.47 18.85 10.68
N ASN A 98 7.93 19.09 11.88
CA ASN A 98 7.07 20.25 12.12
C ASN A 98 7.77 21.59 11.81
N LYS A 99 9.07 21.70 12.12
CA LYS A 99 9.85 22.88 11.77
C LYS A 99 9.99 23.04 10.26
N TYR A 100 10.26 21.94 9.55
CA TYR A 100 10.42 21.92 8.09
C TYR A 100 9.11 22.26 7.39
N VAL A 101 8.02 21.60 7.76
CA VAL A 101 6.66 21.82 7.24
C VAL A 101 6.24 23.28 7.39
N ARG A 102 6.42 23.87 8.59
CA ARG A 102 6.10 25.28 8.83
C ARG A 102 6.96 26.23 7.98
N LYS A 103 8.25 25.94 7.84
CA LYS A 103 9.18 26.76 7.05
C LYS A 103 8.80 26.78 5.57
N ASN A 104 8.30 25.66 5.03
CA ASN A 104 7.95 25.49 3.61
C ASN A 104 6.46 25.70 3.34
N TYR A 105 5.65 26.05 4.36
CA TYR A 105 4.21 26.28 4.23
C TYR A 105 3.43 25.07 3.68
N PHE A 106 3.88 23.87 4.00
CA PHE A 106 3.22 22.63 3.58
C PHE A 106 1.84 22.49 4.21
N LYS A 107 0.88 21.97 3.45
CA LYS A 107 -0.50 21.71 3.88
C LYS A 107 -0.65 20.32 4.48
N ASP A 108 0.09 19.34 3.94
CA ASP A 108 0.14 17.97 4.44
C ASP A 108 1.54 17.64 4.98
N ALA A 109 1.59 17.25 6.24
CA ALA A 109 2.82 16.92 6.92
C ALA A 109 3.12 15.42 6.97
N ALA A 110 2.22 14.56 6.46
CA ALA A 110 2.29 13.12 6.69
C ALA A 110 3.61 12.51 6.19
N ALA A 111 3.96 12.72 4.93
CA ALA A 111 5.16 12.14 4.33
C ALA A 111 6.46 12.63 5.03
N VAL A 112 6.57 13.93 5.34
CA VAL A 112 7.73 14.48 6.04
C VAL A 112 7.83 13.94 7.48
N ASN A 113 6.70 13.78 8.17
CA ASN A 113 6.68 13.23 9.52
C ASN A 113 7.14 11.78 9.55
N ASP A 114 6.66 10.95 8.62
CA ASP A 114 7.03 9.55 8.51
C ASP A 114 8.52 9.41 8.14
N GLU A 115 8.98 10.12 7.13
CA GLU A 115 10.38 10.13 6.72
C GLU A 115 11.30 10.52 7.88
N TYR A 116 11.02 11.63 8.57
CA TYR A 116 11.84 12.09 9.67
C TYR A 116 11.77 11.19 10.91
N SER A 117 10.61 10.59 11.19
CA SER A 117 10.48 9.57 12.23
C SER A 117 11.45 8.41 11.97
N HIS A 118 11.47 7.88 10.75
CA HIS A 118 12.35 6.78 10.37
C HIS A 118 13.82 7.18 10.36
N LYS A 119 14.15 8.34 9.80
CA LYS A 119 15.51 8.89 9.74
C LYS A 119 16.15 9.06 11.12
N TYR A 120 15.38 9.54 12.09
CA TYR A 120 15.88 9.79 13.44
C TYR A 120 15.81 8.57 14.36
N THR A 121 15.12 7.51 13.99
CA THR A 121 15.05 6.26 14.77
C THR A 121 15.95 5.16 14.22
N VAL A 122 16.33 5.19 12.95
CA VAL A 122 17.08 4.10 12.31
C VAL A 122 18.33 3.68 13.09
N ASN A 123 19.06 4.63 13.69
CA ASN A 123 20.26 4.32 14.43
C ASN A 123 20.01 3.54 15.74
N CYS A 124 18.81 3.65 16.30
CA CYS A 124 18.40 2.94 17.52
C CYS A 124 17.81 1.55 17.23
N MET A 125 17.51 1.26 15.95
CA MET A 125 16.92 -0.02 15.57
C MET A 125 17.97 -1.13 15.52
N PRO A 126 17.61 -2.37 15.91
CA PRO A 126 18.46 -3.53 15.67
C PRO A 126 18.59 -3.85 14.18
N MET A 127 19.53 -4.71 13.81
CA MET A 127 19.56 -5.31 12.47
C MET A 127 18.28 -6.11 12.25
N ILE A 128 17.74 -6.10 11.01
CA ILE A 128 16.55 -6.88 10.65
C ILE A 128 16.90 -8.38 10.67
N SER A 129 18.07 -8.72 10.13
CA SER A 129 18.63 -10.08 10.15
C SER A 129 20.16 -9.96 10.23
N ASP A 130 20.81 -10.98 10.80
CA ASP A 130 22.26 -11.10 10.79
C ASP A 130 22.78 -11.83 9.54
N GLU A 131 21.88 -12.29 8.68
CA GLU A 131 22.23 -12.99 7.44
C GLU A 131 22.51 -12.01 6.29
N GLU A 132 23.38 -12.44 5.37
CA GLU A 132 23.63 -11.73 4.12
C GLU A 132 22.66 -12.20 3.03
N TYR A 133 22.04 -11.25 2.32
CA TYR A 133 21.12 -11.51 1.22
C TYR A 133 21.76 -11.15 -0.12
N ASP A 134 21.35 -11.84 -1.19
CA ASP A 134 21.73 -11.46 -2.55
C ASP A 134 21.01 -10.17 -2.97
N LEU A 135 19.74 -10.00 -2.55
CA LEU A 135 18.93 -8.82 -2.79
C LEU A 135 18.08 -8.51 -1.56
N ALA A 136 18.05 -7.25 -1.15
CA ALA A 136 17.10 -6.76 -0.15
C ALA A 136 16.15 -5.75 -0.77
N ILE A 137 14.84 -5.97 -0.61
CA ILE A 137 13.78 -5.16 -1.19
C ILE A 137 13.05 -4.41 -0.08
N SER A 138 13.03 -3.07 -0.17
CA SER A 138 12.11 -2.24 0.59
C SER A 138 10.85 -2.03 -0.24
N PHE A 139 9.84 -2.87 0.00
CA PHE A 139 8.63 -2.91 -0.83
C PHE A 139 7.67 -1.75 -0.53
N LEU A 140 7.52 -1.44 0.74
CA LEU A 140 6.75 -0.29 1.22
C LEU A 140 7.53 0.33 2.38
N ALA A 141 7.64 1.65 2.40
CA ALA A 141 8.37 2.35 3.46
C ALA A 141 8.30 1.65 4.83
N PRO A 142 9.33 1.70 5.66
CA PRO A 142 10.36 2.72 5.70
C PRO A 142 11.68 2.29 5.06
N HIS A 143 12.06 2.98 4.01
CA HIS A 143 13.26 2.65 3.22
C HIS A 143 14.57 2.77 4.00
N TYR A 144 14.67 3.68 4.99
CA TYR A 144 15.86 3.83 5.85
C TYR A 144 16.30 2.53 6.52
N PHE A 145 15.36 1.63 6.85
CA PHE A 145 15.72 0.40 7.57
C PHE A 145 16.36 -0.63 6.64
N VAL A 146 15.90 -0.76 5.42
CA VAL A 146 16.57 -1.67 4.46
C VAL A 146 17.94 -1.13 4.09
N SER A 147 18.07 0.18 3.87
CA SER A 147 19.38 0.75 3.53
C SER A 147 20.41 0.59 4.65
N LYS A 148 20.02 0.70 5.93
CA LYS A 148 20.95 0.75 7.10
C LYS A 148 20.96 -0.51 7.97
N LYS A 149 19.91 -1.34 7.93
CA LYS A 149 19.71 -2.45 8.89
C LYS A 149 19.60 -3.81 8.24
N VAL A 150 20.02 -3.92 6.98
CA VAL A 150 20.09 -5.17 6.23
C VAL A 150 21.47 -5.30 5.57
N ILE A 151 22.05 -6.49 5.67
CA ILE A 151 23.27 -6.88 4.95
C ILE A 151 22.83 -7.52 3.63
N ALA A 152 23.12 -6.88 2.50
CA ALA A 152 22.77 -7.39 1.18
C ALA A 152 23.79 -6.94 0.13
N LYS A 153 23.98 -7.75 -0.92
CA LYS A 153 24.86 -7.41 -2.06
C LYS A 153 24.27 -6.28 -2.89
N GLU A 154 22.94 -6.33 -3.10
CA GLU A 154 22.18 -5.32 -3.83
C GLU A 154 20.93 -4.95 -3.04
N LYS A 155 20.51 -3.70 -3.15
CA LYS A 155 19.32 -3.16 -2.48
C LYS A 155 18.39 -2.49 -3.47
N MET A 156 17.11 -2.80 -3.36
CA MET A 156 16.04 -2.22 -4.18
C MET A 156 15.00 -1.55 -3.29
N ALA A 157 14.60 -0.33 -3.65
CA ALA A 157 13.43 0.31 -3.06
C ALA A 157 12.29 0.37 -4.08
N TRP A 158 11.04 0.31 -3.60
CA TRP A 158 9.86 0.26 -4.46
C TRP A 158 8.98 1.48 -4.25
N ILE A 159 8.65 2.20 -5.34
CA ILE A 159 7.81 3.39 -5.31
C ILE A 159 6.36 2.99 -5.56
N HIS A 160 5.48 3.27 -4.58
CA HIS A 160 4.03 3.09 -4.70
C HIS A 160 3.26 4.42 -4.68
N THR A 161 3.96 5.56 -4.58
CA THR A 161 3.39 6.89 -4.40
C THR A 161 3.64 7.76 -5.63
N ASP A 162 2.63 8.53 -6.03
CA ASP A 162 2.77 9.58 -7.02
C ASP A 162 3.38 10.83 -6.35
N TYR A 163 4.62 11.16 -6.69
CA TYR A 163 5.40 12.25 -6.10
C TYR A 163 4.89 13.65 -6.46
N GLU A 164 3.98 13.77 -7.42
CA GLU A 164 3.26 15.04 -7.67
C GLU A 164 2.18 15.33 -6.63
N THR A 165 1.78 14.34 -5.84
CA THR A 165 0.66 14.45 -4.88
C THR A 165 1.10 14.58 -3.43
N VAL A 166 2.41 14.50 -3.14
CA VAL A 166 2.94 14.50 -1.77
C VAL A 166 3.93 15.62 -1.54
N GLU A 167 3.89 16.23 -0.37
CA GLU A 167 4.84 17.25 0.07
C GLU A 167 5.97 16.58 0.88
N ILE A 168 7.22 16.72 0.42
CA ILE A 168 8.39 16.01 0.96
C ILE A 168 9.58 16.92 1.20
N ASP A 169 10.56 16.47 1.96
CA ASP A 169 11.91 17.05 2.01
C ASP A 169 12.78 16.40 0.92
N VAL A 170 12.87 17.06 -0.24
CA VAL A 170 13.56 16.54 -1.43
C VAL A 170 15.03 16.20 -1.12
N ASP A 171 15.76 17.06 -0.42
CA ASP A 171 17.17 16.83 -0.12
C ASP A 171 17.36 15.64 0.83
N SER A 172 16.47 15.50 1.82
CA SER A 172 16.49 14.41 2.77
C SER A 172 16.20 13.08 2.10
N GLU A 173 15.13 13.02 1.31
CA GLU A 173 14.76 11.81 0.58
C GLU A 173 15.76 11.43 -0.51
N LEU A 174 16.31 12.41 -1.24
CA LEU A 174 17.37 12.14 -2.23
C LEU A 174 18.55 11.40 -1.61
N GLY A 175 18.96 11.80 -0.39
CA GLY A 175 20.01 11.11 0.35
C GLY A 175 19.67 9.66 0.62
N MET A 176 18.44 9.37 1.02
CA MET A 176 17.94 8.01 1.28
C MET A 176 17.84 7.19 -0.01
N TRP A 177 17.19 7.71 -1.06
CA TRP A 177 17.05 7.02 -2.34
C TRP A 177 18.38 6.70 -3.00
N SER A 178 19.39 7.57 -2.82
CA SER A 178 20.73 7.39 -3.38
C SER A 178 21.48 6.17 -2.81
N GLU A 179 21.07 5.65 -1.65
CA GLU A 179 21.67 4.45 -1.03
C GLU A 179 21.24 3.13 -1.68
N TYR A 180 20.22 3.14 -2.54
CA TYR A 180 19.73 1.97 -3.24
C TYR A 180 20.42 1.80 -4.58
N ASP A 181 20.62 0.53 -4.99
CA ASP A 181 21.17 0.19 -6.30
C ASP A 181 20.10 0.31 -7.37
N TYR A 182 18.86 -0.10 -7.05
CA TYR A 182 17.70 -0.06 -7.92
C TYR A 182 16.51 0.60 -7.23
N ILE A 183 15.68 1.25 -8.03
CA ILE A 183 14.41 1.85 -7.59
C ILE A 183 13.32 1.35 -8.54
N ALA A 184 12.47 0.44 -8.04
CA ALA A 184 11.36 -0.10 -8.82
C ALA A 184 10.19 0.90 -8.84
N SER A 185 9.68 1.21 -10.02
CA SER A 185 8.50 2.05 -10.24
C SER A 185 7.37 1.22 -10.84
N ILE A 186 6.14 1.42 -10.38
CA ILE A 186 4.98 0.61 -10.75
C ILE A 186 4.32 1.00 -12.07
N SER A 187 4.66 2.14 -12.64
CA SER A 187 4.13 2.61 -13.93
C SER A 187 4.98 3.74 -14.50
N ASP A 188 4.84 4.00 -15.80
CA ASP A 188 5.52 5.12 -16.46
C ASP A 188 5.14 6.46 -15.82
N LYS A 189 3.87 6.67 -15.45
CA LYS A 189 3.41 7.89 -14.79
C LYS A 189 4.11 8.10 -13.44
N VAL A 190 4.25 7.05 -12.63
CA VAL A 190 4.96 7.11 -11.34
C VAL A 190 6.45 7.36 -11.57
N THR A 191 7.05 6.77 -12.61
CA THR A 191 8.43 7.03 -13.03
C THR A 191 8.63 8.49 -13.36
N GLU A 192 7.77 9.06 -14.21
CA GLU A 192 7.86 10.47 -14.62
C GLU A 192 7.73 11.42 -13.44
N SER A 193 6.73 11.19 -12.57
CA SER A 193 6.48 11.98 -11.36
C SER A 193 7.69 11.94 -10.42
N PHE A 194 8.26 10.76 -10.19
CA PHE A 194 9.45 10.59 -9.35
C PHE A 194 10.68 11.27 -9.93
N LEU A 195 10.93 11.11 -11.23
CA LEU A 195 12.10 11.70 -11.91
C LEU A 195 12.00 13.22 -12.07
N LYS A 196 10.81 13.81 -12.08
CA LYS A 196 10.66 15.28 -11.98
C LYS A 196 11.21 15.80 -10.65
N THR A 197 11.03 15.04 -9.57
CA THR A 197 11.51 15.38 -8.23
C THR A 197 12.98 15.00 -8.04
N PHE A 198 13.41 13.84 -8.55
CA PHE A 198 14.76 13.27 -8.39
C PHE A 198 15.43 12.93 -9.72
N PRO A 199 15.73 13.90 -10.59
CA PRO A 199 16.26 13.64 -11.94
C PRO A 199 17.62 12.94 -11.95
N SER A 200 18.41 13.08 -10.89
CA SER A 200 19.72 12.42 -10.75
C SER A 200 19.63 10.89 -10.57
N LEU A 201 18.45 10.35 -10.25
CA LEU A 201 18.24 8.92 -10.00
C LEU A 201 17.80 8.13 -11.23
N HIS A 202 17.72 8.74 -12.42
CA HIS A 202 17.20 8.10 -13.64
C HIS A 202 17.90 6.78 -13.99
N ASN A 203 19.20 6.65 -13.73
CA ASN A 203 19.97 5.43 -14.01
C ASN A 203 19.66 4.27 -13.03
N LYS A 204 18.94 4.53 -11.95
CA LYS A 204 18.57 3.52 -10.94
C LYS A 204 17.14 3.03 -11.11
N ILE A 205 16.30 3.74 -11.88
CA ILE A 205 14.90 3.39 -12.07
C ILE A 205 14.75 2.17 -12.97
N ILE A 206 13.92 1.25 -12.53
CA ILE A 206 13.41 0.14 -13.35
C ILE A 206 11.88 0.13 -13.28
N LEU A 207 11.24 -0.04 -14.43
CA LEU A 207 9.80 -0.25 -14.47
C LEU A 207 9.51 -1.68 -14.02
N PHE A 208 8.73 -1.81 -12.96
CA PHE A 208 8.29 -3.09 -12.43
C PHE A 208 6.83 -2.98 -12.00
N GLU A 209 5.93 -3.30 -12.90
CA GLU A 209 4.49 -3.22 -12.66
C GLU A 209 4.04 -4.16 -11.54
N ASN A 210 2.97 -3.79 -10.86
CA ASN A 210 2.42 -4.60 -9.79
C ASN A 210 1.89 -5.93 -10.31
N ILE A 211 2.26 -7.02 -9.65
CA ILE A 211 1.75 -8.35 -9.93
C ILE A 211 0.47 -8.57 -9.13
N MET A 212 -0.60 -8.96 -9.82
CA MET A 212 -1.87 -9.27 -9.15
C MET A 212 -1.88 -10.72 -8.67
N PRO A 213 -2.34 -10.99 -7.42
CA PRO A 213 -2.44 -12.35 -6.88
C PRO A 213 -3.65 -13.08 -7.47
N VAL A 214 -3.49 -13.69 -8.64
CA VAL A 214 -4.59 -14.24 -9.45
C VAL A 214 -5.29 -15.39 -8.74
N GLU A 215 -4.53 -16.31 -8.12
CA GLU A 215 -5.10 -17.45 -7.38
C GLU A 215 -5.91 -16.99 -6.17
N TYR A 216 -5.37 -16.05 -5.41
CA TYR A 216 -6.05 -15.41 -4.30
C TYR A 216 -7.38 -14.77 -4.73
N ILE A 217 -7.37 -13.98 -5.81
CA ILE A 217 -8.56 -13.29 -6.33
C ILE A 217 -9.61 -14.32 -6.77
N ARG A 218 -9.24 -15.36 -7.51
CA ARG A 218 -10.15 -16.41 -7.98
C ARG A 218 -10.78 -17.15 -6.83
N ASN A 219 -9.98 -17.62 -5.87
CA ASN A 219 -10.50 -18.35 -4.71
C ASN A 219 -11.50 -17.53 -3.91
N LEU A 220 -11.22 -16.23 -3.71
CA LEU A 220 -12.13 -15.35 -2.99
C LEU A 220 -13.38 -14.99 -3.80
N SER A 221 -13.30 -14.92 -5.12
CA SER A 221 -14.46 -14.62 -5.95
C SER A 221 -15.55 -15.71 -5.90
N ASP A 222 -15.17 -16.94 -5.56
CA ASP A 222 -16.07 -18.09 -5.46
C ASP A 222 -16.47 -18.42 -4.00
N SER A 223 -15.95 -17.68 -3.01
CA SER A 223 -16.12 -18.04 -1.61
C SER A 223 -17.47 -17.68 -0.99
N GLU A 224 -18.20 -16.75 -1.61
CA GLU A 224 -19.46 -16.21 -1.08
C GLU A 224 -20.49 -16.01 -2.20
N ASN A 225 -21.76 -16.18 -1.87
CA ASN A 225 -22.87 -15.82 -2.75
C ASN A 225 -23.44 -14.46 -2.34
N VAL A 226 -23.39 -13.50 -3.25
CA VAL A 226 -23.79 -12.10 -3.01
C VAL A 226 -25.09 -11.71 -3.71
N ILE A 227 -25.83 -12.69 -4.28
CA ILE A 227 -27.07 -12.46 -5.03
C ILE A 227 -28.14 -11.75 -4.20
N GLU A 228 -28.20 -11.99 -2.90
CA GLU A 228 -29.17 -11.32 -2.02
C GLU A 228 -28.85 -9.82 -1.86
N GLU A 229 -27.58 -9.43 -1.90
CA GLU A 229 -27.15 -8.03 -1.81
C GLU A 229 -27.08 -7.35 -3.18
N MET A 230 -26.81 -8.10 -4.25
CA MET A 230 -26.77 -7.65 -5.64
C MET A 230 -27.66 -8.54 -6.51
N PRO A 231 -29.00 -8.39 -6.40
CA PRO A 231 -29.94 -9.17 -7.20
C PRO A 231 -29.73 -8.95 -8.70
N GLN A 232 -29.70 -10.04 -9.45
CA GLN A 232 -29.62 -10.04 -10.91
C GLN A 232 -31.01 -9.85 -11.47
N ASP A 233 -31.24 -8.76 -12.19
CA ASP A 233 -32.48 -8.50 -12.95
C ASP A 233 -32.13 -8.08 -14.40
N GLU A 234 -33.04 -7.42 -15.09
CA GLU A 234 -32.78 -6.93 -16.45
C GLU A 234 -31.88 -5.69 -16.53
N SER A 235 -31.45 -5.14 -15.38
CA SER A 235 -30.60 -3.96 -15.33
C SER A 235 -29.13 -4.35 -15.46
N MET A 236 -28.36 -3.54 -16.17
CA MET A 236 -26.89 -3.65 -16.16
C MET A 236 -26.36 -3.28 -14.76
N ILE A 237 -25.56 -4.14 -14.18
CA ILE A 237 -24.99 -3.97 -12.84
C ILE A 237 -23.63 -3.30 -12.93
N LEU A 238 -23.54 -2.08 -12.41
CA LEU A 238 -22.29 -1.35 -12.25
C LEU A 238 -21.79 -1.47 -10.82
N LEU A 239 -20.48 -1.60 -10.65
CA LEU A 239 -19.84 -1.68 -9.34
C LEU A 239 -18.69 -0.67 -9.26
N SER A 240 -18.60 0.06 -8.14
CA SER A 240 -17.43 0.86 -7.82
C SER A 240 -16.97 0.57 -6.41
N ILE A 241 -15.65 0.40 -6.24
CA ILE A 241 -15.05 0.05 -4.95
C ILE A 241 -13.98 1.08 -4.59
N GLY A 242 -14.08 1.65 -3.39
CA GLY A 242 -13.05 2.59 -2.95
C GLY A 242 -13.42 3.33 -1.67
N ARG A 243 -12.46 4.11 -1.18
CA ARG A 243 -12.67 5.00 -0.05
C ARG A 243 -13.61 6.15 -0.46
N PHE A 244 -14.63 6.43 0.33
CA PHE A 244 -15.54 7.55 0.08
C PHE A 244 -14.86 8.85 0.52
N CYS A 245 -14.19 9.49 -0.44
CA CYS A 245 -13.45 10.74 -0.27
C CYS A 245 -13.43 11.50 -1.59
N THR A 246 -13.22 12.80 -1.54
CA THR A 246 -13.20 13.73 -2.67
C THR A 246 -12.34 13.24 -3.85
N ALA A 247 -11.16 12.63 -3.58
CA ALA A 247 -10.28 12.10 -4.61
C ALA A 247 -10.87 10.94 -5.43
N LYS A 248 -11.90 10.25 -4.91
CA LYS A 248 -12.59 9.13 -5.59
C LYS A 248 -13.91 9.54 -6.26
N ASN A 249 -14.39 10.74 -5.98
CA ASN A 249 -15.50 11.38 -6.70
C ASN A 249 -16.82 10.57 -6.69
N PHE A 250 -17.09 9.81 -5.63
CA PHE A 250 -18.31 9.01 -5.51
C PHE A 250 -19.59 9.84 -5.34
N ASP A 251 -19.46 11.08 -4.90
CA ASP A 251 -20.55 12.04 -4.79
C ASP A 251 -21.19 12.39 -6.15
N ASN A 252 -20.46 12.23 -7.25
CA ASN A 252 -21.00 12.41 -8.60
C ASN A 252 -21.66 11.16 -9.20
N VAL A 253 -21.59 10.00 -8.54
CA VAL A 253 -22.22 8.77 -9.06
C VAL A 253 -23.72 8.90 -9.25
N PRO A 254 -24.51 9.49 -8.33
CA PRO A 254 -25.95 9.64 -8.53
C PRO A 254 -26.31 10.51 -9.74
N ASP A 255 -25.54 11.57 -10.03
CA ASP A 255 -25.74 12.44 -11.19
C ASP A 255 -25.46 11.70 -12.51
N ILE A 256 -24.40 10.89 -12.53
CA ILE A 256 -24.03 10.09 -13.69
C ILE A 256 -25.09 9.01 -13.92
N CYS A 257 -25.52 8.32 -12.86
CA CYS A 257 -26.57 7.30 -12.90
C CYS A 257 -27.86 7.88 -13.49
N SER A 258 -28.31 9.05 -13.01
CA SER A 258 -29.49 9.75 -13.51
C SER A 258 -29.40 10.04 -15.02
N LYS A 259 -28.23 10.47 -15.52
CA LYS A 259 -28.01 10.73 -16.94
C LYS A 259 -28.11 9.46 -17.79
N ILE A 260 -27.58 8.33 -17.31
CA ILE A 260 -27.63 7.04 -17.99
C ILE A 260 -29.07 6.53 -18.07
N LEU A 261 -29.83 6.60 -16.97
CA LEU A 261 -31.25 6.24 -16.92
C LEU A 261 -32.09 7.11 -17.85
N ASN A 262 -31.83 8.44 -17.90
CA ASN A 262 -32.50 9.36 -18.81
C ASN A 262 -32.20 9.08 -20.30
N ALA A 263 -31.06 8.42 -20.58
CA ALA A 263 -30.74 7.93 -21.93
C ALA A 263 -31.45 6.59 -22.28
N GLY A 264 -32.29 6.07 -21.38
CA GLY A 264 -33.06 4.84 -21.58
C GLY A 264 -32.32 3.55 -21.26
N ILE A 265 -31.16 3.61 -20.63
CA ILE A 265 -30.37 2.44 -20.23
C ILE A 265 -30.74 2.06 -18.80
N LYS A 266 -31.23 0.85 -18.58
CA LYS A 266 -31.54 0.34 -17.24
C LYS A 266 -30.24 -0.05 -16.52
N ILE A 267 -29.91 0.59 -15.41
CA ILE A 267 -28.71 0.28 -14.60
C ILE A 267 -29.07 0.21 -13.13
N LYS A 268 -28.27 -0.55 -12.39
CA LYS A 268 -28.10 -0.46 -10.94
C LYS A 268 -26.64 -0.28 -10.62
N TRP A 269 -26.30 0.67 -9.77
CA TRP A 269 -24.91 0.99 -9.41
C TRP A 269 -24.65 0.74 -7.93
N TYR A 270 -23.82 -0.23 -7.65
CA TYR A 270 -23.43 -0.61 -6.30
C TYR A 270 -22.11 0.04 -5.90
N LEU A 271 -22.05 0.57 -4.67
CA LEU A 271 -20.89 1.22 -4.11
C LEU A 271 -20.39 0.43 -2.89
N ILE A 272 -19.18 -0.10 -2.98
CA ILE A 272 -18.50 -0.75 -1.86
C ILE A 272 -17.43 0.18 -1.33
N GLY A 273 -17.48 0.49 -0.03
CA GLY A 273 -16.50 1.35 0.61
C GLY A 273 -17.02 2.01 1.87
N TYR A 274 -16.22 2.91 2.38
CA TYR A 274 -16.53 3.76 3.53
C TYR A 274 -15.64 5.00 3.50
N GLY A 275 -16.02 6.05 4.21
CA GLY A 275 -15.19 7.24 4.30
C GLY A 275 -15.96 8.49 4.71
N PRO A 276 -15.25 9.62 4.84
CA PRO A 276 -15.85 10.87 5.36
C PRO A 276 -16.98 11.42 4.45
N ASP A 277 -16.99 11.08 3.15
CA ASP A 277 -17.98 11.62 2.21
C ASP A 277 -19.24 10.73 2.11
N GLU A 278 -19.41 9.69 2.94
CA GLU A 278 -20.56 8.78 2.87
C GLU A 278 -21.88 9.50 3.04
N GLU A 279 -21.97 10.42 3.99
CA GLU A 279 -23.18 11.21 4.22
C GLU A 279 -23.49 12.12 3.03
N LEU A 280 -22.48 12.71 2.42
CA LEU A 280 -22.61 13.52 1.20
C LEU A 280 -23.20 12.69 0.04
N ILE A 281 -22.67 11.48 -0.17
CA ILE A 281 -23.16 10.55 -1.22
C ILE A 281 -24.62 10.16 -0.96
N ARG A 282 -24.97 9.77 0.29
CA ARG A 282 -26.35 9.42 0.66
C ARG A 282 -27.33 10.56 0.46
N ASN A 283 -26.95 11.78 0.83
CA ASN A 283 -27.77 12.96 0.62
C ASN A 283 -27.98 13.22 -0.88
N ARG A 284 -26.94 13.06 -1.70
CA ARG A 284 -27.05 13.23 -3.16
C ARG A 284 -27.92 12.17 -3.82
N ILE A 285 -27.86 10.91 -3.38
CA ILE A 285 -28.78 9.83 -3.82
C ILE A 285 -30.22 10.25 -3.56
N LYS A 286 -30.52 10.72 -2.35
CA LYS A 286 -31.86 11.14 -1.94
C LYS A 286 -32.37 12.38 -2.69
N GLU A 287 -31.52 13.41 -2.86
CA GLU A 287 -31.86 14.63 -3.60
C GLU A 287 -32.30 14.33 -5.05
N LEU A 288 -31.64 13.35 -5.68
CA LEU A 288 -31.92 12.95 -7.07
C LEU A 288 -32.93 11.80 -7.20
N GLN A 289 -33.46 11.30 -6.08
CA GLN A 289 -34.40 10.17 -6.03
C GLN A 289 -33.81 8.91 -6.69
N MET A 290 -32.53 8.59 -6.37
CA MET A 290 -31.78 7.49 -6.96
C MET A 290 -31.66 6.28 -6.02
N GLU A 291 -32.45 6.18 -4.96
CA GLU A 291 -32.38 5.13 -3.94
C GLU A 291 -32.55 3.71 -4.51
N ASP A 292 -33.37 3.58 -5.58
CA ASP A 292 -33.62 2.29 -6.25
C ASP A 292 -32.48 1.91 -7.23
N TYR A 293 -31.60 2.85 -7.57
CA TYR A 293 -30.59 2.69 -8.62
C TYR A 293 -29.15 2.78 -8.12
N VAL A 294 -28.89 3.49 -7.02
CA VAL A 294 -27.55 3.63 -6.44
C VAL A 294 -27.57 3.09 -5.01
N CYS A 295 -26.91 1.95 -4.80
CA CYS A 295 -26.93 1.22 -3.53
C CYS A 295 -25.55 1.25 -2.88
N ILE A 296 -25.46 1.74 -1.62
CA ILE A 296 -24.23 1.69 -0.82
C ILE A 296 -24.23 0.40 0.00
N LEU A 297 -23.32 -0.52 -0.31
CA LEU A 297 -23.16 -1.82 0.36
C LEU A 297 -22.26 -1.74 1.61
N GLY A 298 -21.62 -0.57 1.87
CA GLY A 298 -20.69 -0.39 2.97
C GLY A 298 -19.33 -1.06 2.72
N LYS A 299 -18.53 -1.21 3.79
CA LYS A 299 -17.23 -1.88 3.73
C LYS A 299 -17.41 -3.39 3.55
N LYS A 300 -16.74 -3.99 2.59
CA LYS A 300 -16.64 -5.43 2.38
C LYS A 300 -15.18 -5.87 2.52
N GLU A 301 -14.93 -6.90 3.31
CA GLU A 301 -13.58 -7.48 3.44
C GLU A 301 -13.18 -8.21 2.17
N ASN A 302 -14.14 -8.94 1.59
CA ASN A 302 -13.98 -9.64 0.33
C ASN A 302 -14.87 -9.00 -0.76
N PRO A 303 -14.32 -8.14 -1.63
CA PRO A 303 -15.08 -7.51 -2.69
C PRO A 303 -15.19 -8.36 -3.97
N TYR A 304 -14.45 -9.45 -4.09
CA TYR A 304 -14.30 -10.19 -5.34
C TYR A 304 -15.57 -10.92 -5.80
N PRO A 305 -16.44 -11.47 -4.93
CA PRO A 305 -17.73 -12.01 -5.36
C PRO A 305 -18.62 -10.95 -6.01
N TYR A 306 -18.57 -9.70 -5.52
CA TYR A 306 -19.31 -8.58 -6.11
C TYR A 306 -18.75 -8.17 -7.47
N ILE A 307 -17.40 -8.18 -7.62
CA ILE A 307 -16.74 -7.92 -8.92
C ILE A 307 -17.14 -9.01 -9.93
N LYS A 308 -17.22 -10.26 -9.49
CA LYS A 308 -17.64 -11.38 -10.35
C LYS A 308 -19.09 -11.26 -10.79
N CYS A 309 -19.97 -10.67 -9.97
CA CYS A 309 -21.40 -10.53 -10.22
C CYS A 309 -21.77 -9.25 -10.97
N CYS A 310 -20.87 -8.28 -11.17
CA CYS A 310 -21.17 -7.06 -11.92
C CYS A 310 -20.88 -7.22 -13.42
N ASP A 311 -21.57 -6.39 -14.24
CA ASP A 311 -21.31 -6.30 -15.68
C ASP A 311 -20.18 -5.33 -16.00
N ILE A 312 -20.05 -4.25 -15.20
CA ILE A 312 -19.02 -3.21 -15.34
C ILE A 312 -18.45 -2.85 -13.98
N TYR A 313 -17.11 -2.90 -13.91
CA TYR A 313 -16.32 -2.49 -12.74
C TYR A 313 -15.42 -1.30 -13.07
#